data_45be0dfb14593d4f5dbcd0f18581c492
#
_entry.id   45be0dfb14593d4f5dbcd0f18581c492
#
_cell.length_a   1.000
_cell.length_b   1.000
_cell.length_c   1.000
_cell.angle_alpha   90.00
_cell.angle_beta   90.00
_cell.angle_gamma   90.00
#
_symmetry.space_group_name_H-M   'P 1'
#
loop_
_entity.id
_entity.type
_entity.pdbx_description
1 polymer ?
#
loop_
_entity_poly.entity_id
_entity_poly.type
_entity_poly.pdbx_seq_one_letter_code
_entity_poly.pdbx_strand_id
1 'polypeptide(L)'
;RSFVCNNEVIAYTKNDSVILKDSDTLENIGDIKFDNQIYYINISDGNLYIVERIFEDKTDEYGYSFKVGKQYIFKKYDLKSCKLLKSKNANYVNGIRYVTVCKDTFYFFCDETQTVNNVCLDKDVNYPTIQHPDVKFITSNNDCVYYISEKTESAIICKTVESPYNGIWKLEVGSNKPVKIADKCDCDELLATKNLLYCYTINYILPRGLANSWVKGYLIDQLAIS
;
A
#
# COMPACT_ATOMS: atom_id res chain seq x y z
N ARG A 1 1.87 6.03 -12.42
CA ARG A 1 2.17 4.74 -13.06
C ARG A 1 2.63 3.78 -11.98
N SER A 2 2.00 2.62 -11.88
CA SER A 2 2.38 1.56 -10.94
C SER A 2 3.09 0.45 -11.70
N PHE A 3 4.06 -0.16 -11.04
CA PHE A 3 4.87 -1.24 -11.58
C PHE A 3 5.11 -2.26 -10.47
N VAL A 4 4.95 -3.55 -10.78
CA VAL A 4 5.28 -4.67 -9.90
C VAL A 4 5.86 -5.81 -10.73
N CYS A 5 6.72 -6.61 -10.13
CA CYS A 5 7.28 -7.80 -10.77
C CYS A 5 7.52 -8.92 -9.75
N ASN A 6 7.53 -10.12 -10.26
CA ASN A 6 8.08 -11.30 -9.62
C ASN A 6 9.05 -12.00 -10.58
N ASN A 7 9.46 -13.22 -10.28
CA ASN A 7 10.41 -13.96 -11.12
C ASN A 7 9.84 -14.40 -12.48
N GLU A 8 8.53 -14.33 -12.68
CA GLU A 8 7.86 -14.82 -13.89
C GLU A 8 7.21 -13.70 -14.70
N VAL A 9 6.69 -12.67 -14.03
CA VAL A 9 5.83 -11.66 -14.66
C VAL A 9 6.17 -10.25 -14.20
N ILE A 10 6.18 -9.34 -15.17
CA ILE A 10 6.21 -7.90 -14.99
C ILE A 10 4.80 -7.37 -15.26
N ALA A 11 4.21 -6.65 -14.31
CA ALA A 11 2.94 -5.96 -14.49
C ALA A 11 3.10 -4.44 -14.30
N TYR A 12 2.54 -3.66 -15.22
CA TYR A 12 2.56 -2.21 -15.12
C TYR A 12 1.30 -1.56 -15.68
N THR A 13 0.97 -0.40 -15.14
CA THR A 13 -0.19 0.38 -15.60
C THR A 13 0.18 1.24 -16.80
N LYS A 14 -0.66 1.18 -17.84
CA LYS A 14 -0.59 2.04 -19.02
C LYS A 14 -2.00 2.50 -19.39
N ASN A 15 -2.26 3.80 -19.23
CA ASN A 15 -3.61 4.35 -19.34
C ASN A 15 -4.60 3.59 -18.42
N ASP A 16 -5.68 3.06 -18.98
CA ASP A 16 -6.73 2.33 -18.27
C ASP A 16 -6.51 0.81 -18.30
N SER A 17 -5.27 0.37 -18.50
CA SER A 17 -4.93 -1.05 -18.62
C SER A 17 -3.78 -1.43 -17.69
N VAL A 18 -3.76 -2.71 -17.30
CA VAL A 18 -2.57 -3.39 -16.76
C VAL A 18 -2.01 -4.30 -17.84
N ILE A 19 -0.77 -4.05 -18.23
CA ILE A 19 -0.01 -4.86 -19.18
C ILE A 19 0.80 -5.88 -18.39
N LEU A 20 0.72 -7.15 -18.81
CA LEU A 20 1.47 -8.26 -18.27
C LEU A 20 2.51 -8.73 -19.28
N LYS A 21 3.76 -8.84 -18.85
CA LYS A 21 4.87 -9.32 -19.67
C LYS A 21 5.60 -10.44 -18.94
N ASP A 22 6.09 -11.40 -19.71
CA ASP A 22 7.06 -12.36 -19.22
C ASP A 22 8.34 -11.64 -18.75
N SER A 23 8.88 -12.02 -17.60
CA SER A 23 10.03 -11.31 -16.99
C SER A 23 11.34 -11.55 -17.75
N ASP A 24 11.49 -12.70 -18.40
CA ASP A 24 12.72 -13.11 -19.07
C ASP A 24 12.72 -12.67 -20.54
N THR A 25 11.61 -12.91 -21.24
CA THR A 25 11.51 -12.65 -22.69
C THR A 25 10.96 -11.27 -23.02
N LEU A 26 10.29 -10.60 -22.06
CA LEU A 26 9.55 -9.36 -22.23
C LEU A 26 8.39 -9.45 -23.23
N GLU A 27 8.00 -10.65 -23.61
CA GLU A 27 6.83 -10.89 -24.45
C GLU A 27 5.53 -10.55 -23.70
N ASN A 28 4.52 -10.16 -24.46
CA ASN A 28 3.22 -9.82 -23.89
C ASN A 28 2.46 -11.08 -23.50
N ILE A 29 2.13 -11.22 -22.23
CA ILE A 29 1.28 -12.30 -21.70
C ILE A 29 -0.20 -11.92 -21.84
N GLY A 30 -0.53 -10.65 -21.57
CA GLY A 30 -1.91 -10.18 -21.62
C GLY A 30 -2.06 -8.70 -21.30
N ASP A 31 -3.28 -8.21 -21.55
CA ASP A 31 -3.69 -6.84 -21.31
C ASP A 31 -5.09 -6.87 -20.68
N ILE A 32 -5.22 -6.30 -19.48
CA ILE A 32 -6.49 -6.22 -18.76
C ILE A 32 -6.94 -4.77 -18.74
N LYS A 33 -8.07 -4.48 -19.37
CA LYS A 33 -8.68 -3.15 -19.39
C LYS A 33 -9.61 -2.91 -18.23
N PHE A 34 -9.68 -1.67 -17.78
CA PHE A 34 -10.49 -1.22 -16.66
C PHE A 34 -11.30 0.03 -17.05
N ASP A 35 -12.49 0.11 -16.53
CA ASP A 35 -13.37 1.28 -16.73
C ASP A 35 -13.09 2.41 -15.71
N ASN A 36 -12.40 2.08 -14.63
CA ASN A 36 -12.11 3.00 -13.54
C ASN A 36 -10.60 3.21 -13.37
N GLN A 37 -10.23 4.21 -12.60
CA GLN A 37 -8.83 4.48 -12.30
C GLN A 37 -8.19 3.32 -11.53
N ILE A 38 -7.11 2.78 -12.05
CA ILE A 38 -6.27 1.82 -11.35
C ILE A 38 -5.50 2.57 -10.25
N TYR A 39 -5.78 2.21 -9.01
CA TYR A 39 -5.18 2.84 -7.82
C TYR A 39 -3.96 2.07 -7.31
N TYR A 40 -4.03 0.74 -7.34
CA TYR A 40 -2.97 -0.15 -6.83
C TYR A 40 -2.91 -1.43 -7.63
N ILE A 41 -1.70 -1.96 -7.81
CA ILE A 41 -1.44 -3.30 -8.37
C ILE A 41 -0.40 -4.04 -7.53
N ASN A 42 -0.54 -5.34 -7.40
CA ASN A 42 0.45 -6.23 -6.77
C ASN A 42 0.37 -7.64 -7.37
N ILE A 43 1.47 -8.38 -7.31
CA ILE A 43 1.55 -9.79 -7.70
C ILE A 43 1.89 -10.60 -6.43
N SER A 44 1.10 -11.62 -6.14
CA SER A 44 1.35 -12.58 -5.07
C SER A 44 0.76 -13.95 -5.44
N ASP A 45 1.48 -15.02 -5.15
CA ASP A 45 1.01 -16.41 -5.28
C ASP A 45 0.37 -16.73 -6.64
N GLY A 46 1.01 -16.31 -7.74
CA GLY A 46 0.52 -16.53 -9.10
C GLY A 46 -0.73 -15.73 -9.47
N ASN A 47 -1.08 -14.71 -8.71
CA ASN A 47 -2.25 -13.87 -8.93
C ASN A 47 -1.87 -12.39 -9.01
N LEU A 48 -2.65 -11.65 -9.79
CA LEU A 48 -2.60 -10.20 -9.86
C LEU A 48 -3.73 -9.61 -9.01
N TYR A 49 -3.37 -8.73 -8.09
CA TYR A 49 -4.30 -8.01 -7.23
C TYR A 49 -4.37 -6.57 -7.66
N ILE A 50 -5.59 -6.06 -7.80
CA ILE A 50 -5.84 -4.71 -8.29
C ILE A 50 -6.86 -4.01 -7.40
N VAL A 51 -6.64 -2.72 -7.16
CA VAL A 51 -7.64 -1.83 -6.59
C VAL A 51 -7.98 -0.77 -7.62
N GLU A 52 -9.25 -0.69 -7.98
CA GLU A 52 -9.80 0.40 -8.77
C GLU A 52 -10.45 1.44 -7.86
N ARG A 53 -10.43 2.68 -8.28
CA ARG A 53 -11.11 3.79 -7.62
C ARG A 53 -12.17 4.37 -8.53
N ILE A 54 -13.40 4.40 -8.05
CA ILE A 54 -14.53 5.05 -8.70
C ILE A 54 -14.64 6.48 -8.17
N PHE A 55 -14.82 7.43 -9.08
CA PHE A 55 -15.05 8.83 -8.74
C PHE A 55 -16.51 9.20 -8.99
N GLU A 56 -16.98 10.19 -8.25
CA GLU A 56 -18.17 10.97 -8.58
C GLU A 56 -17.80 12.44 -8.79
N ASP A 57 -18.47 13.09 -9.72
CA ASP A 57 -18.33 14.53 -9.90
C ASP A 57 -19.17 15.23 -8.84
N LYS A 58 -18.57 16.17 -8.12
CA LYS A 58 -19.23 17.08 -7.18
C LYS A 58 -19.02 18.51 -7.62
N THR A 59 -19.99 19.35 -7.33
CA THR A 59 -19.89 20.78 -7.55
C THR A 59 -19.96 21.49 -6.20
N ASP A 60 -19.05 22.41 -5.95
CA ASP A 60 -19.04 23.24 -4.74
C ASP A 60 -20.08 24.37 -4.79
N GLU A 61 -20.17 25.12 -3.71
CA GLU A 61 -21.10 26.27 -3.61
C GLU A 61 -20.79 27.41 -4.57
N TYR A 62 -19.57 27.44 -5.14
CA TYR A 62 -19.12 28.42 -6.13
C TYR A 62 -19.30 27.94 -7.59
N GLY A 63 -19.81 26.72 -7.79
CA GLY A 63 -20.03 26.15 -9.12
C GLY A 63 -18.83 25.43 -9.73
N TYR A 64 -17.74 25.24 -9.00
CA TYR A 64 -16.58 24.47 -9.47
C TYR A 64 -16.82 22.96 -9.34
N SER A 65 -16.65 22.24 -10.45
CA SER A 65 -16.77 20.78 -10.47
C SER A 65 -15.42 20.13 -10.16
N PHE A 66 -15.43 19.13 -9.27
CA PHE A 66 -14.26 18.36 -8.88
C PHE A 66 -14.63 16.89 -8.67
N LYS A 67 -13.64 16.00 -8.82
CA LYS A 67 -13.83 14.56 -8.63
C LYS A 67 -13.52 14.13 -7.20
N VAL A 68 -14.46 13.44 -6.57
CA VAL A 68 -14.29 12.84 -5.24
C VAL A 68 -14.32 11.33 -5.36
N GLY A 69 -13.43 10.65 -4.67
CA GLY A 69 -13.46 9.19 -4.60
C GLY A 69 -14.71 8.72 -3.88
N LYS A 70 -15.47 7.83 -4.52
CA LYS A 70 -16.74 7.29 -4.02
C LYS A 70 -16.60 5.89 -3.45
N GLN A 71 -15.90 5.05 -4.20
CA GLN A 71 -15.85 3.62 -3.92
C GLN A 71 -14.54 3.03 -4.42
N TYR A 72 -14.13 1.94 -3.79
CA TYR A 72 -13.02 1.12 -4.25
C TYR A 72 -13.51 -0.29 -4.61
N ILE A 73 -12.94 -0.85 -5.68
CA ILE A 73 -13.19 -2.22 -6.12
C ILE A 73 -11.88 -3.00 -5.98
N PHE A 74 -11.89 -4.01 -5.15
CA PHE A 74 -10.77 -4.91 -4.90
C PHE A 74 -10.94 -6.15 -5.77
N LYS A 75 -9.95 -6.48 -6.59
CA LYS A 75 -10.02 -7.54 -7.59
C LYS A 75 -8.81 -8.45 -7.53
N LYS A 76 -9.05 -9.74 -7.80
CA LYS A 76 -8.01 -10.77 -7.98
C LYS A 76 -8.16 -11.40 -9.36
N TYR A 77 -7.09 -11.45 -10.10
CA TYR A 77 -7.00 -12.10 -11.41
C TYR A 77 -5.98 -13.23 -11.37
N ASP A 78 -6.23 -14.30 -12.11
CA ASP A 78 -5.22 -15.30 -12.42
C ASP A 78 -4.20 -14.71 -13.41
N LEU A 79 -2.91 -14.80 -13.09
CA LEU A 79 -1.85 -14.20 -13.88
C LEU A 79 -1.69 -14.83 -15.27
N LYS A 80 -1.93 -16.14 -15.40
CA LYS A 80 -1.71 -16.86 -16.67
C LYS A 80 -2.85 -16.66 -17.64
N SER A 81 -4.08 -16.70 -17.15
CA SER A 81 -5.29 -16.60 -17.99
C SER A 81 -5.84 -15.18 -18.09
N CYS A 82 -5.36 -14.25 -17.30
CA CYS A 82 -5.89 -12.88 -17.14
C CYS A 82 -7.38 -12.86 -16.75
N LYS A 83 -7.91 -13.94 -16.20
CA LYS A 83 -9.32 -14.05 -15.81
C LYS A 83 -9.55 -13.49 -14.42
N LEU A 84 -10.62 -12.73 -14.26
CA LEU A 84 -11.10 -12.28 -12.96
C LEU A 84 -11.55 -13.48 -12.14
N LEU A 85 -10.95 -13.67 -10.96
CA LEU A 85 -11.28 -14.74 -10.02
C LEU A 85 -12.24 -14.26 -8.93
N LYS A 86 -11.96 -13.09 -8.33
CA LYS A 86 -12.76 -12.54 -7.23
C LYS A 86 -12.83 -11.01 -7.35
N SER A 87 -13.95 -10.45 -6.86
CA SER A 87 -14.14 -9.00 -6.77
C SER A 87 -15.00 -8.66 -5.56
N LYS A 88 -14.63 -7.58 -4.85
CA LYS A 88 -15.38 -7.05 -3.70
C LYS A 88 -15.36 -5.53 -3.72
N ASN A 89 -16.53 -4.92 -3.52
CA ASN A 89 -16.67 -3.47 -3.44
C ASN A 89 -16.60 -3.03 -1.97
N ALA A 90 -16.00 -1.88 -1.72
CA ALA A 90 -16.00 -1.26 -0.40
C ALA A 90 -16.08 0.27 -0.51
N ASN A 91 -16.84 0.87 0.40
CA ASN A 91 -17.09 2.30 0.43
C ASN A 91 -16.12 2.95 1.43
N TYR A 92 -15.12 3.65 0.90
CA TYR A 92 -14.18 4.47 1.66
C TYR A 92 -14.13 5.84 1.00
N VAL A 93 -14.93 6.78 1.49
CA VAL A 93 -15.21 8.06 0.82
C VAL A 93 -13.97 8.97 0.80
N ASN A 94 -13.19 9.01 1.87
CA ASN A 94 -12.09 9.96 2.04
C ASN A 94 -10.69 9.41 1.76
N GLY A 95 -10.62 8.27 1.09
CA GLY A 95 -9.37 7.72 0.62
C GLY A 95 -8.77 6.63 1.49
N ILE A 96 -8.07 5.77 0.80
CA ILE A 96 -7.21 4.73 1.39
C ILE A 96 -5.77 5.03 1.01
N ARG A 97 -4.81 4.67 1.86
CA ARG A 97 -3.38 4.80 1.57
C ARG A 97 -2.65 3.50 1.88
N TYR A 98 -1.46 3.36 1.31
CA TYR A 98 -0.52 2.30 1.65
C TYR A 98 -1.12 0.91 1.55
N VAL A 99 -1.66 0.58 0.38
CA VAL A 99 -2.30 -0.72 0.15
C VAL A 99 -1.25 -1.82 0.04
N THR A 100 -1.50 -2.96 0.67
CA THR A 100 -0.76 -4.21 0.47
C THR A 100 -1.71 -5.40 0.44
N VAL A 101 -1.20 -6.57 0.03
CA VAL A 101 -1.98 -7.82 -0.03
C VAL A 101 -1.27 -8.91 0.73
N CYS A 102 -2.00 -9.62 1.58
CA CYS A 102 -1.54 -10.80 2.29
C CYS A 102 -2.68 -11.84 2.37
N LYS A 103 -2.45 -13.06 1.90
CA LYS A 103 -3.45 -14.17 1.92
C LYS A 103 -4.85 -13.77 1.44
N ASP A 104 -4.95 -13.33 0.20
CA ASP A 104 -6.23 -12.90 -0.42
C ASP A 104 -6.95 -11.73 0.30
N THR A 105 -6.24 -11.04 1.18
CA THR A 105 -6.78 -9.91 1.93
C THR A 105 -5.97 -8.65 1.62
N PHE A 106 -6.66 -7.60 1.22
CA PHE A 106 -6.07 -6.27 1.11
C PHE A 106 -6.05 -5.61 2.47
N TYR A 107 -4.91 -5.03 2.84
CA TYR A 107 -4.73 -4.19 4.02
C TYR A 107 -4.36 -2.79 3.58
N PHE A 108 -4.90 -1.79 4.25
CA PHE A 108 -4.67 -0.39 3.92
C PHE A 108 -4.96 0.52 5.11
N PHE A 109 -4.41 1.71 5.07
CA PHE A 109 -4.73 2.74 6.04
C PHE A 109 -5.88 3.61 5.53
N CYS A 110 -6.85 3.89 6.42
CA CYS A 110 -7.95 4.81 6.16
C CYS A 110 -7.72 6.11 6.93
N ASP A 111 -7.52 7.20 6.21
CA ASP A 111 -7.24 8.51 6.82
C ASP A 111 -8.38 9.05 7.67
N GLU A 112 -9.61 8.80 7.24
CA GLU A 112 -10.80 9.31 7.92
C GLU A 112 -10.97 8.71 9.32
N THR A 113 -10.77 7.42 9.43
CA THR A 113 -10.98 6.67 10.68
C THR A 113 -9.70 6.47 11.48
N GLN A 114 -8.53 6.85 10.91
CA GLN A 114 -7.21 6.62 11.50
C GLN A 114 -7.00 5.15 11.90
N THR A 115 -7.31 4.26 10.97
CA THR A 115 -7.33 2.81 11.20
C THR A 115 -6.63 2.04 10.09
N VAL A 116 -6.02 0.91 10.45
CA VAL A 116 -5.65 -0.12 9.49
C VAL A 116 -6.87 -0.99 9.22
N ASN A 117 -7.36 -0.92 8.01
CA ASN A 117 -8.53 -1.65 7.53
C ASN A 117 -8.11 -2.82 6.65
N ASN A 118 -9.07 -3.69 6.38
CA ASN A 118 -8.87 -4.82 5.48
C ASN A 118 -10.11 -5.12 4.64
N VAL A 119 -9.87 -5.73 3.48
CA VAL A 119 -10.90 -6.31 2.61
C VAL A 119 -10.45 -7.71 2.22
N CYS A 120 -11.02 -8.73 2.87
CA CYS A 120 -10.84 -10.10 2.47
C CYS A 120 -11.72 -10.39 1.25
N LEU A 121 -11.13 -10.99 0.22
CA LEU A 121 -11.86 -11.36 -0.99
C LEU A 121 -12.75 -12.59 -0.82
N ASP A 122 -12.55 -13.37 0.24
CA ASP A 122 -13.47 -14.43 0.61
C ASP A 122 -14.75 -13.82 1.20
N LYS A 123 -15.90 -14.23 0.66
CA LYS A 123 -17.19 -13.57 0.93
C LYS A 123 -17.61 -13.61 2.39
N ASP A 124 -17.23 -14.66 3.10
CA ASP A 124 -17.72 -14.95 4.45
C ASP A 124 -16.73 -14.55 5.54
N VAL A 125 -15.59 -13.93 5.16
CA VAL A 125 -14.55 -13.54 6.11
C VAL A 125 -14.52 -12.03 6.25
N ASN A 126 -14.73 -11.55 7.47
CA ASN A 126 -14.55 -10.15 7.87
C ASN A 126 -13.56 -10.11 9.03
N TYR A 127 -12.38 -9.59 8.76
CA TYR A 127 -11.40 -9.35 9.81
C TYR A 127 -11.65 -8.02 10.54
N PRO A 128 -11.29 -7.92 11.80
CA PRO A 128 -11.48 -6.69 12.56
C PRO A 128 -10.62 -5.55 12.02
N THR A 129 -11.14 -4.34 12.14
CA THR A 129 -10.41 -3.09 11.91
C THR A 129 -9.54 -2.79 13.12
N ILE A 130 -8.33 -2.27 12.89
CA ILE A 130 -7.36 -1.99 13.94
C ILE A 130 -7.23 -0.49 14.11
N GLN A 131 -7.58 -0.01 15.30
CA GLN A 131 -7.34 1.37 15.71
C GLN A 131 -5.82 1.59 15.85
N HIS A 132 -5.23 2.27 14.88
CA HIS A 132 -3.81 2.60 14.89
C HIS A 132 -3.57 3.89 14.11
N PRO A 133 -3.41 5.00 14.80
CA PRO A 133 -3.26 6.31 14.15
C PRO A 133 -1.88 6.49 13.52
N ASP A 134 -1.79 7.49 12.66
CA ASP A 134 -0.52 7.99 12.11
C ASP A 134 0.31 6.95 11.34
N VAL A 135 -0.34 6.02 10.64
CA VAL A 135 0.36 5.05 9.80
C VAL A 135 0.96 5.74 8.59
N LYS A 136 2.26 5.57 8.38
CA LYS A 136 3.03 6.16 7.28
C LYS A 136 3.28 5.21 6.12
N PHE A 137 3.29 3.92 6.38
CA PHE A 137 3.60 2.91 5.38
C PHE A 137 3.05 1.55 5.79
N ILE A 138 2.63 0.75 4.82
CA ILE A 138 2.19 -0.64 5.02
C ILE A 138 2.84 -1.52 3.95
N THR A 139 3.34 -2.67 4.36
CA THR A 139 3.83 -3.73 3.48
C THR A 139 3.44 -5.10 4.04
N SER A 140 3.66 -6.16 3.27
CA SER A 140 3.39 -7.53 3.72
C SER A 140 4.39 -8.52 3.16
N ASN A 141 4.53 -9.64 3.84
CA ASN A 141 5.02 -10.90 3.28
C ASN A 141 3.84 -11.89 3.12
N ASN A 142 4.14 -13.17 2.94
CA ASN A 142 3.09 -14.18 2.74
C ASN A 142 2.19 -14.41 3.97
N ASP A 143 2.63 -14.05 5.18
CA ASP A 143 1.97 -14.43 6.42
C ASP A 143 1.52 -13.25 7.29
N CYS A 144 2.22 -12.14 7.19
CA CYS A 144 2.03 -10.98 8.05
C CYS A 144 2.03 -9.67 7.30
N VAL A 145 1.36 -8.71 7.89
CA VAL A 145 1.38 -7.29 7.48
C VAL A 145 2.29 -6.53 8.43
N TYR A 146 3.11 -5.64 7.89
CA TYR A 146 3.99 -4.77 8.66
C TYR A 146 3.67 -3.32 8.33
N TYR A 147 3.70 -2.46 9.34
CA TYR A 147 3.47 -1.04 9.12
C TYR A 147 4.29 -0.17 10.07
N ILE A 148 4.58 1.03 9.60
CA ILE A 148 5.19 2.09 10.39
C ILE A 148 4.08 3.00 10.89
N SER A 149 4.08 3.29 12.19
CA SER A 149 3.28 4.36 12.76
C SER A 149 4.19 5.36 13.43
N GLU A 150 4.02 6.61 13.07
CA GLU A 150 4.80 7.71 13.64
C GLU A 150 3.98 8.99 13.65
N LYS A 151 3.68 9.48 14.83
CA LYS A 151 3.05 10.78 14.98
C LYS A 151 4.06 11.89 14.64
N THR A 152 3.80 12.58 13.55
CA THR A 152 4.53 13.80 13.20
C THR A 152 3.98 14.93 14.06
N GLU A 153 4.68 15.33 15.11
CA GLU A 153 4.31 16.54 15.82
C GLU A 153 4.69 17.76 14.98
N SER A 154 3.71 18.65 14.78
CA SER A 154 4.01 19.98 14.24
C SER A 154 4.90 20.73 15.23
N ALA A 155 6.06 21.16 14.77
CA ALA A 155 7.17 21.73 15.55
C ALA A 155 6.87 23.13 16.14
N ILE A 156 5.77 23.31 16.85
CA ILE A 156 5.43 24.63 17.43
C ILE A 156 5.72 24.73 18.92
N ILE A 157 5.85 23.65 19.67
CA ILE A 157 6.20 23.71 21.10
C ILE A 157 7.08 22.53 21.49
N CYS A 158 8.27 22.83 22.01
CA CYS A 158 9.32 21.93 22.45
C CYS A 158 8.92 20.96 23.58
N LYS A 159 8.14 19.92 23.29
CA LYS A 159 8.10 18.68 24.08
C LYS A 159 7.60 17.58 23.17
N THR A 160 8.52 16.74 22.71
CA THR A 160 8.22 15.47 22.06
C THR A 160 7.59 14.52 23.08
N VAL A 161 6.28 14.47 23.15
CA VAL A 161 5.61 13.35 23.80
C VAL A 161 5.65 12.19 22.82
N GLU A 162 6.49 11.21 23.09
CA GLU A 162 6.54 10.00 22.27
C GLU A 162 5.16 9.33 22.28
N SER A 163 4.56 9.21 21.11
CA SER A 163 3.30 8.49 20.98
C SER A 163 3.53 6.99 21.26
N PRO A 164 2.70 6.31 22.05
CA PRO A 164 2.81 4.88 22.28
C PRO A 164 2.67 4.06 20.99
N TYR A 165 2.16 4.68 19.94
CA TYR A 165 1.99 4.05 18.63
C TYR A 165 3.23 4.17 17.74
N ASN A 166 4.20 5.03 18.08
CA ASN A 166 5.42 5.16 17.27
C ASN A 166 6.18 3.84 17.22
N GLY A 167 6.62 3.44 16.03
CA GLY A 167 7.41 2.25 15.82
C GLY A 167 7.00 1.41 14.62
N ILE A 168 7.60 0.23 14.51
CA ILE A 168 7.24 -0.78 13.53
C ILE A 168 6.38 -1.85 14.18
N TRP A 169 5.31 -2.19 13.51
CA TRP A 169 4.30 -3.13 14.00
C TRP A 169 4.14 -4.31 13.04
N LYS A 170 3.93 -5.49 13.59
CA LYS A 170 3.59 -6.74 12.89
C LYS A 170 2.14 -7.11 13.22
N LEU A 171 1.39 -7.48 12.20
CA LEU A 171 0.02 -7.95 12.29
C LEU A 171 -0.12 -9.27 11.55
N GLU A 172 -0.52 -10.30 12.22
CA GLU A 172 -0.90 -11.57 11.58
C GLU A 172 -2.27 -11.45 10.91
N VAL A 173 -2.42 -12.11 9.76
CA VAL A 173 -3.68 -12.11 9.01
C VAL A 173 -4.83 -12.62 9.89
N GLY A 174 -5.91 -11.85 9.96
CA GLY A 174 -7.08 -12.17 10.78
C GLY A 174 -6.97 -11.80 12.26
N SER A 175 -5.80 -11.38 12.72
CA SER A 175 -5.62 -10.88 14.10
C SER A 175 -6.13 -9.44 14.22
N ASN A 176 -6.55 -9.07 15.43
CA ASN A 176 -6.82 -7.68 15.83
C ASN A 176 -5.78 -7.13 16.81
N LYS A 177 -4.73 -7.88 17.05
CA LYS A 177 -3.69 -7.55 18.02
C LYS A 177 -2.35 -7.36 17.31
N PRO A 178 -2.02 -6.14 16.89
CA PRO A 178 -0.70 -5.85 16.36
C PRO A 178 0.36 -5.97 17.46
N VAL A 179 1.52 -6.46 17.10
CA VAL A 179 2.68 -6.58 17.99
C VAL A 179 3.72 -5.57 17.55
N LYS A 180 4.19 -4.75 18.49
CA LYS A 180 5.29 -3.84 18.23
C LYS A 180 6.60 -4.64 18.14
N ILE A 181 7.33 -4.50 17.04
CA ILE A 181 8.61 -5.21 16.81
C ILE A 181 9.83 -4.28 16.88
N ALA A 182 9.61 -2.96 16.77
CA ALA A 182 10.65 -1.96 17.02
C ALA A 182 10.03 -0.65 17.53
N ASP A 183 10.66 -0.01 18.53
CA ASP A 183 10.12 1.19 19.18
C ASP A 183 10.34 2.46 18.37
N LYS A 184 11.44 2.59 17.71
CA LYS A 184 11.80 3.76 16.90
C LYS A 184 12.56 3.33 15.67
N CYS A 185 12.20 3.92 14.55
CA CYS A 185 12.98 3.73 13.36
C CYS A 185 12.85 4.99 12.51
N ASP A 186 13.98 5.60 12.21
CA ASP A 186 14.06 6.67 11.22
C ASP A 186 13.89 6.05 9.84
N CYS A 187 12.72 5.49 9.59
CA CYS A 187 12.39 4.67 8.43
C CYS A 187 11.19 5.27 7.72
N ASP A 188 11.33 5.49 6.42
CA ASP A 188 10.28 6.04 5.58
C ASP A 188 9.46 4.95 4.89
N GLU A 189 10.11 3.84 4.54
CA GLU A 189 9.50 2.73 3.81
C GLU A 189 9.99 1.38 4.36
N LEU A 190 9.17 0.35 4.19
CA LEU A 190 9.47 -1.03 4.56
C LEU A 190 9.39 -1.93 3.33
N LEU A 191 10.27 -2.93 3.28
CA LEU A 191 10.16 -4.05 2.37
C LEU A 191 10.21 -5.35 3.17
N ALA A 192 9.12 -6.09 3.16
CA ALA A 192 9.04 -7.39 3.81
C ALA A 192 9.39 -8.52 2.83
N THR A 193 10.29 -9.40 3.24
CA THR A 193 10.56 -10.67 2.59
C THR A 193 10.09 -11.81 3.49
N LYS A 194 10.36 -13.07 3.11
CA LYS A 194 9.96 -14.22 3.92
C LYS A 194 10.51 -14.18 5.35
N ASN A 195 11.76 -13.76 5.52
CA ASN A 195 12.48 -13.84 6.79
C ASN A 195 13.05 -12.52 7.28
N LEU A 196 13.02 -11.45 6.48
CA LEU A 196 13.65 -10.18 6.78
C LEU A 196 12.70 -9.02 6.47
N LEU A 197 12.78 -8.01 7.31
CA LEU A 197 12.16 -6.72 7.09
C LEU A 197 13.28 -5.69 6.87
N TYR A 198 13.27 -5.05 5.71
CA TYR A 198 14.20 -3.98 5.39
C TYR A 198 13.55 -2.64 5.67
N CYS A 199 14.25 -1.80 6.38
CA CYS A 199 13.85 -0.42 6.64
C CYS A 199 14.66 0.51 5.74
N TYR A 200 13.98 1.39 5.05
CA TYR A 200 14.59 2.36 4.15
C TYR A 200 14.39 3.77 4.69
N THR A 201 15.49 4.49 4.87
CA THR A 201 15.45 5.92 5.16
C THR A 201 15.80 6.70 3.91
N ILE A 202 14.98 7.66 3.55
CA ILE A 202 15.19 8.52 2.39
C ILE A 202 15.89 9.79 2.83
N ASN A 203 17.22 9.83 2.66
CA ASN A 203 18.01 11.03 2.94
C ASN A 203 18.11 11.89 1.68
N TYR A 204 17.65 13.13 1.77
CA TYR A 204 17.86 14.13 0.72
C TYR A 204 19.21 14.81 0.96
N ILE A 205 20.21 14.47 0.16
CA ILE A 205 21.52 15.12 0.20
C ILE A 205 21.49 16.31 -0.75
N LEU A 206 21.60 17.52 -0.21
CA LEU A 206 21.79 18.72 -1.01
C LEU A 206 23.27 18.77 -1.45
N PRO A 207 23.58 18.71 -2.75
CA PRO A 207 24.92 18.97 -3.24
C PRO A 207 25.32 20.41 -2.87
N ARG A 208 26.47 20.58 -2.21
CA ARG A 208 27.00 21.92 -1.93
C ARG A 208 27.19 22.66 -3.25
N GLY A 209 26.45 23.73 -3.46
CA GLY A 209 26.65 24.66 -4.58
C GLY A 209 25.67 24.57 -5.75
N LEU A 210 24.68 23.65 -5.73
CA LEU A 210 23.63 23.59 -6.76
C LEU A 210 22.26 23.79 -6.09
N ALA A 211 21.67 24.93 -6.26
CA ALA A 211 20.44 25.33 -5.56
C ALA A 211 19.17 24.50 -5.88
N ASN A 212 19.20 23.57 -6.86
CA ASN A 212 18.01 22.88 -7.35
C ASN A 212 18.19 21.38 -7.67
N SER A 213 19.26 20.73 -7.22
CA SER A 213 19.41 19.28 -7.45
C SER A 213 19.39 18.50 -6.14
N TRP A 214 18.39 17.66 -5.97
CA TRP A 214 18.25 16.73 -4.85
C TRP A 214 18.79 15.37 -5.25
N VAL A 215 19.72 14.83 -4.49
CA VAL A 215 20.18 13.44 -4.62
C VAL A 215 19.49 12.62 -3.55
N LYS A 216 18.76 11.59 -3.97
CA LYS A 216 18.09 10.64 -3.07
C LYS A 216 19.10 9.58 -2.63
N GLY A 217 19.45 9.54 -1.35
CA GLY A 217 20.25 8.47 -0.75
C GLY A 217 19.37 7.52 0.05
N TYR A 218 19.71 6.23 0.08
CA TYR A 218 19.02 5.21 0.86
C TYR A 218 19.95 4.65 1.92
N LEU A 219 19.49 4.66 3.17
CA LEU A 219 20.09 3.87 4.24
C LEU A 219 19.19 2.63 4.43
N ILE A 220 19.79 1.45 4.49
CA ILE A 220 19.06 0.20 4.63
C ILE A 220 19.45 -0.45 5.93
N ASP A 221 18.49 -0.62 6.83
CA ASP A 221 18.61 -1.42 8.03
C ASP A 221 17.81 -2.71 7.89
N GLN A 222 18.32 -3.81 8.45
CA GLN A 222 17.71 -5.12 8.41
C GLN A 222 17.19 -5.52 9.79
N LEU A 223 15.94 -5.95 9.83
CA LEU A 223 15.33 -6.55 11.00
C LEU A 223 14.97 -8.00 10.69
N ALA A 224 15.51 -8.94 11.48
CA ALA A 224 15.10 -10.34 11.39
C ALA A 224 13.66 -10.47 11.92
N ILE A 225 12.78 -11.08 11.14
CA ILE A 225 11.39 -11.34 11.50
C ILE A 225 11.20 -12.86 11.63
N SER A 226 10.95 -13.31 12.83
CA SER A 226 10.62 -14.70 13.14
C SER A 226 9.11 -14.91 13.15
#